data_aab6e2e08f1a09d4364d6e6db7028b6b
#
_entry.id   aab6e2e08f1a09d4364d6e6db7028b6b
#
_cell.length_a   1.000
_cell.length_b   1.000
_cell.length_c   1.000
_cell.angle_alpha   90.00
_cell.angle_beta   90.00
_cell.angle_gamma   90.00
#
_symmetry.space_group_name_H-M   'P 1'
#
loop_
_entity.id
_entity.type
_entity.pdbx_description
1 polymer ?
#
loop_
_entity_poly.entity_id
_entity_poly.type
_entity_poly.pdbx_seq_one_letter_code
_entity_poly.pdbx_strand_id
1 'polypeptide(L)'
;MAKEMLAIARLKSGEGKFEKFIGFMQSDEGMAVRKTVAHVEKTVPAIGPDKSYVMFKVSVHNEAEMKKFASGNNPIAKPIFDECIEVVEMYELSKVNL
;
A
#
# COMPACT_ATOMS: atom_id res chain seq x y z
N MET A 1 11.25 -4.11 -15.75
CA MET A 1 12.06 -3.37 -14.79
C MET A 1 11.17 -2.82 -13.69
N ALA A 2 11.65 -2.87 -12.45
CA ALA A 2 10.88 -2.35 -11.33
C ALA A 2 10.96 -0.83 -11.30
N LYS A 3 9.86 -0.20 -10.87
CA LYS A 3 9.77 1.25 -10.73
C LYS A 3 9.63 1.59 -9.25
N GLU A 4 10.43 2.53 -8.78
CA GLU A 4 10.33 3.02 -7.41
C GLU A 4 9.16 3.98 -7.29
N MET A 5 8.31 3.73 -6.30
CA MET A 5 7.13 4.57 -6.07
C MET A 5 6.93 4.80 -4.57
N LEU A 6 6.29 5.91 -4.24
CA LEU A 6 5.85 6.20 -2.88
C LEU A 6 4.32 6.09 -2.86
N ALA A 7 3.82 5.27 -1.96
CA ALA A 7 2.38 5.13 -1.75
C ALA A 7 2.05 5.66 -0.36
N ILE A 8 1.01 6.48 -0.27
CA ILE A 8 0.52 6.99 1.00
C ILE A 8 -0.94 6.53 1.12
N ALA A 9 -1.19 5.60 2.04
CA ALA A 9 -2.53 5.11 2.32
C ALA A 9 -3.10 5.89 3.51
N ARG A 10 -4.12 6.71 3.26
CA ARG A 10 -4.80 7.47 4.30
C ARG A 10 -5.98 6.66 4.82
N LEU A 11 -6.05 6.50 6.12
CA LEU A 11 -7.04 5.64 6.76
C LEU A 11 -8.31 6.43 7.09
N LYS A 12 -9.43 5.74 6.98
CA LYS A 12 -10.71 6.30 7.43
C LYS A 12 -10.68 6.47 8.94
N SER A 13 -11.39 7.48 9.44
CA SER A 13 -11.53 7.65 10.88
C SER A 13 -12.35 6.49 11.45
N GLY A 14 -12.04 6.15 12.70
CA GLY A 14 -12.73 5.07 13.39
C GLY A 14 -11.75 4.13 14.06
N GLU A 15 -12.24 3.49 15.11
CA GLU A 15 -11.42 2.60 15.92
C GLU A 15 -11.09 1.32 15.14
N GLY A 16 -9.84 0.86 15.28
CA GLY A 16 -9.39 -0.40 14.70
C GLY A 16 -9.09 -0.39 13.21
N LYS A 17 -9.25 0.73 12.52
CA LYS A 17 -9.02 0.79 11.06
C LYS A 17 -7.56 0.53 10.72
N PHE A 18 -6.64 1.15 11.45
CA PHE A 18 -5.21 0.95 11.24
C PHE A 18 -4.82 -0.52 11.45
N GLU A 19 -5.21 -1.08 12.60
CA GLU A 19 -4.86 -2.46 12.95
C GLU A 19 -5.42 -3.45 11.93
N LYS A 20 -6.65 -3.24 11.47
CA LYS A 20 -7.28 -4.12 10.49
C LYS A 20 -6.56 -4.05 9.16
N PHE A 21 -6.19 -2.86 8.70
CA PHE A 21 -5.44 -2.67 7.46
C PHE A 21 -4.07 -3.35 7.53
N ILE A 22 -3.31 -3.08 8.58
CA ILE A 22 -1.98 -3.67 8.75
C ILE A 22 -2.08 -5.19 8.90
N GLY A 23 -3.07 -5.68 9.64
CA GLY A 23 -3.31 -7.11 9.77
C GLY A 23 -3.53 -7.79 8.43
N PHE A 24 -4.31 -7.17 7.54
CA PHE A 24 -4.49 -7.67 6.18
C PHE A 24 -3.18 -7.65 5.40
N MET A 25 -2.44 -6.55 5.46
CA MET A 25 -1.19 -6.40 4.71
C MET A 25 -0.15 -7.46 5.12
N GLN A 26 -0.20 -7.91 6.37
CA GLN A 26 0.70 -8.93 6.90
C GLN A 26 0.14 -10.35 6.78
N SER A 27 -1.12 -10.51 6.41
CA SER A 27 -1.75 -11.82 6.24
C SER A 27 -1.21 -12.55 5.01
N ASP A 28 -1.45 -13.85 4.93
CA ASP A 28 -1.04 -14.64 3.77
C ASP A 28 -1.69 -14.12 2.48
N GLU A 29 -2.97 -13.75 2.56
CA GLU A 29 -3.68 -13.17 1.40
C GLU A 29 -3.10 -11.81 1.00
N GLY A 30 -2.87 -10.95 1.99
CA GLY A 30 -2.28 -9.63 1.74
C GLY A 30 -0.88 -9.73 1.16
N MET A 31 -0.06 -10.62 1.70
CA MET A 31 1.29 -10.85 1.18
C MET A 31 1.26 -11.38 -0.25
N ALA A 32 0.33 -12.30 -0.57
CA ALA A 32 0.19 -12.82 -1.92
C ALA A 32 -0.16 -11.70 -2.91
N VAL A 33 -1.10 -10.82 -2.54
CA VAL A 33 -1.47 -9.66 -3.37
C VAL A 33 -0.28 -8.74 -3.56
N ARG A 34 0.44 -8.41 -2.49
CA ARG A 34 1.60 -7.52 -2.54
C ARG A 34 2.69 -8.05 -3.45
N LYS A 35 2.93 -9.36 -3.43
CA LYS A 35 3.93 -10.00 -4.29
C LYS A 35 3.57 -9.93 -5.77
N THR A 36 2.29 -9.87 -6.10
CA THR A 36 1.87 -9.75 -7.51
C THR A 36 2.15 -8.38 -8.10
N VAL A 37 2.37 -7.37 -7.27
CA VAL A 37 2.53 -5.97 -7.72
C VAL A 37 3.92 -5.41 -7.47
N ALA A 38 4.64 -5.89 -6.46
CA ALA A 38 5.92 -5.31 -6.06
C ALA A 38 6.86 -6.35 -5.46
N HIS A 39 8.12 -5.97 -5.34
CA HIS A 39 9.13 -6.74 -4.62
C HIS A 39 8.98 -6.45 -3.13
N VAL A 40 8.25 -7.30 -2.42
CA VAL A 40 7.90 -7.08 -1.02
C VAL A 40 9.13 -6.87 -0.13
N GLU A 41 10.21 -7.61 -0.40
CA GLU A 41 11.45 -7.52 0.37
C GLU A 41 12.15 -6.16 0.24
N LYS A 42 11.76 -5.37 -0.77
CA LYS A 42 12.31 -4.02 -0.99
C LYS A 42 11.38 -2.92 -0.48
N THR A 43 10.25 -3.28 0.10
CA THR A 43 9.30 -2.31 0.62
C THR A 43 9.82 -1.68 1.91
N VAL A 44 9.76 -0.36 2.00
CA VAL A 44 10.13 0.38 3.22
C VAL A 44 8.88 1.07 3.75
N PRO A 45 8.24 0.53 4.79
CA PRO A 45 7.04 1.13 5.36
C PRO A 45 7.37 2.15 6.44
N ALA A 46 6.48 3.11 6.61
CA ALA A 46 6.54 4.07 7.71
C ALA A 46 5.11 4.47 8.07
N ILE A 47 4.89 4.77 9.35
CA ILE A 47 3.55 5.12 9.84
C ILE A 47 3.54 6.57 10.32
N GLY A 48 2.44 7.28 10.08
CA GLY A 48 2.21 8.57 10.69
C GLY A 48 2.08 8.45 12.21
N PRO A 49 2.56 9.43 12.98
CA PRO A 49 2.52 9.33 14.46
C PRO A 49 1.14 9.09 15.05
N ASP A 50 0.09 9.60 14.39
CA ASP A 50 -1.30 9.44 14.83
C ASP A 50 -1.99 8.25 14.19
N LYS A 51 -1.27 7.46 13.39
CA LYS A 51 -1.79 6.30 12.66
C LYS A 51 -2.91 6.63 11.67
N SER A 52 -2.98 7.87 11.21
CA SER A 52 -3.97 8.28 10.20
C SER A 52 -3.53 7.95 8.79
N TYR A 53 -2.26 7.62 8.59
CA TYR A 53 -1.73 7.22 7.28
C TYR A 53 -0.55 6.28 7.44
N VAL A 54 -0.32 5.50 6.38
CA VAL A 54 0.85 4.62 6.28
C VAL A 54 1.53 4.95 4.96
N MET A 55 2.84 5.08 4.98
CA MET A 55 3.64 5.33 3.78
C MET A 55 4.43 4.08 3.42
N PHE A 56 4.53 3.82 2.12
CA PHE A 56 5.33 2.70 1.63
C PHE A 56 6.19 3.19 0.47
N LYS A 57 7.51 3.03 0.59
CA LYS A 57 8.37 3.11 -0.57
C LYS A 57 8.41 1.72 -1.17
N VAL A 58 7.95 1.57 -2.41
CA VAL A 58 7.76 0.25 -3.03
C VAL A 58 8.52 0.15 -4.35
N SER A 59 8.98 -1.06 -4.64
CA SER A 59 9.61 -1.39 -5.92
C SER A 59 8.59 -2.17 -6.75
N VAL A 60 7.90 -1.46 -7.66
CA VAL A 60 6.75 -1.98 -8.40
C VAL A 60 7.22 -2.69 -9.66
N HIS A 61 6.85 -3.96 -9.82
CA HIS A 61 7.17 -4.73 -11.03
C HIS A 61 5.95 -4.94 -11.94
N ASN A 62 4.77 -4.58 -11.49
CA ASN A 62 3.54 -4.67 -12.29
C ASN A 62 2.67 -3.46 -12.00
N GLU A 63 2.85 -2.41 -12.81
CA GLU A 63 2.16 -1.12 -12.59
C GLU A 63 0.64 -1.22 -12.75
N ALA A 64 0.16 -1.99 -13.73
CA ALA A 64 -1.27 -2.12 -13.97
C ALA A 64 -1.97 -2.75 -12.76
N GLU A 65 -1.39 -3.82 -12.22
CA GLU A 65 -1.94 -4.48 -11.04
C GLU A 65 -1.76 -3.61 -9.78
N MET A 66 -0.67 -2.84 -9.71
CA MET A 66 -0.47 -1.92 -8.60
C MET A 66 -1.53 -0.83 -8.57
N LYS A 67 -1.90 -0.30 -9.75
CA LYS A 67 -2.97 0.70 -9.84
C LYS A 67 -4.30 0.15 -9.37
N LYS A 68 -4.63 -1.10 -9.75
CA LYS A 68 -5.84 -1.77 -9.25
C LYS A 68 -5.81 -1.92 -7.74
N PHE A 69 -4.68 -2.36 -7.21
CA PHE A 69 -4.52 -2.56 -5.77
C PHE A 69 -4.66 -1.23 -5.03
N ALA A 70 -3.94 -0.22 -5.44
CA ALA A 70 -3.95 1.09 -4.78
C ALA A 70 -5.32 1.79 -4.86
N SER A 71 -6.06 1.57 -5.94
CA SER A 71 -7.40 2.17 -6.10
C SER A 71 -8.51 1.37 -5.40
N GLY A 72 -8.16 0.25 -4.76
CA GLY A 72 -9.14 -0.60 -4.08
C GLY A 72 -9.91 -1.53 -5.01
N ASN A 73 -9.43 -1.72 -6.24
CA ASN A 73 -10.12 -2.56 -7.22
C ASN A 73 -9.59 -3.98 -7.30
N ASN A 74 -8.61 -4.33 -6.47
CA ASN A 74 -8.18 -5.72 -6.35
C ASN A 74 -9.23 -6.51 -5.58
N PRO A 75 -9.79 -7.60 -6.13
CA PRO A 75 -10.91 -8.31 -5.49
C PRO A 75 -10.61 -8.81 -4.07
N ILE A 76 -9.37 -9.20 -3.81
CA ILE A 76 -8.97 -9.71 -2.50
C ILE A 76 -8.85 -8.58 -1.48
N ALA A 77 -8.30 -7.45 -1.91
CA ALA A 77 -8.06 -6.30 -1.03
C ALA A 77 -9.29 -5.39 -0.89
N LYS A 78 -10.24 -5.47 -1.83
CA LYS A 78 -11.38 -4.53 -1.88
C LYS A 78 -12.14 -4.42 -0.57
N PRO A 79 -12.53 -5.50 0.12
CA PRO A 79 -13.29 -5.36 1.37
C PRO A 79 -12.54 -4.55 2.43
N ILE A 80 -11.21 -4.77 2.54
CA ILE A 80 -10.37 -4.06 3.52
C ILE A 80 -10.21 -2.60 3.12
N PHE A 81 -10.01 -2.32 1.83
CA PHE A 81 -9.88 -0.95 1.34
C PHE A 81 -11.18 -0.18 1.53
N ASP A 82 -12.32 -0.80 1.20
CA ASP A 82 -13.63 -0.15 1.37
C ASP A 82 -13.91 0.20 2.83
N GLU A 83 -13.47 -0.64 3.76
CA GLU A 83 -13.68 -0.42 5.17
C GLU A 83 -12.68 0.55 5.79
N CYS A 84 -11.41 0.46 5.42
CA CYS A 84 -10.31 1.10 6.18
C CYS A 84 -9.66 2.29 5.47
N ILE A 85 -9.68 2.33 4.14
CA ILE A 85 -8.87 3.28 3.37
C ILE A 85 -9.73 4.39 2.79
N GLU A 86 -9.35 5.62 3.10
CA GLU A 86 -9.99 6.82 2.52
C GLU A 86 -9.50 7.04 1.09
N VAL A 87 -8.17 7.04 0.91
CA VAL A 87 -7.53 7.27 -0.39
C VAL A 87 -6.10 6.78 -0.34
N VAL A 88 -5.58 6.33 -1.49
CA VAL A 88 -4.16 6.02 -1.64
C VAL A 88 -3.59 6.99 -2.67
N GLU A 89 -2.56 7.73 -2.25
CA GLU A 89 -1.81 8.60 -3.16
C GLU A 89 -0.57 7.86 -3.62
N MET A 90 -0.28 7.94 -4.93
CA MET A 90 0.89 7.27 -5.51
C MET A 90 1.76 8.30 -6.23
N TYR A 91 3.06 8.23 -5.97
CA TYR A 91 4.04 9.13 -6.57
C TYR A 91 5.19 8.32 -7.16
N GLU A 92 5.61 8.66 -8.36
CA GLU A 92 6.79 8.06 -8.97
C GLU A 92 8.04 8.72 -8.39
N LEU A 93 9.05 7.92 -8.09
CA LEU A 93 10.29 8.40 -7.50
C LEU A 93 11.44 8.25 -8.49
N SER A 94 12.30 9.24 -8.53
CA SER A 94 13.55 9.19 -9.31
C SER A 94 14.72 9.47 -8.38
N LYS A 95 15.84 8.82 -8.64
CA LYS A 95 17.05 9.04 -7.85
C LYS A 95 17.63 10.42 -8.16
N VAL A 96 18.16 11.05 -7.14
CA VAL A 96 18.87 12.32 -7.27
C VAL A 96 20.13 12.27 -6.41
N ASN A 97 21.22 12.83 -6.93
CA ASN A 97 22.46 12.97 -6.18
C ASN A 97 22.42 14.30 -5.42
N LEU A 98 22.43 14.18 -4.10
CA LEU A 98 22.41 15.37 -3.23
C LEU A 98 23.77 15.59 -2.53
#